data_0cbaaec85b682ea2cd8e6b7ca910f2fc
#
_entry.id   0cbaaec85b682ea2cd8e6b7ca910f2fc
#
_cell.length_a   1.000
_cell.length_b   1.000
_cell.length_c   1.000
_cell.angle_alpha   90.00
_cell.angle_beta   90.00
_cell.angle_gamma   90.00
#
_symmetry.space_group_name_H-M   'P 1'
#
loop_
_entity.id
_entity.type
_entity.pdbx_description
1 polymer ?
#
loop_
_entity_poly.entity_id
_entity_poly.type
_entity_poly.pdbx_seq_one_letter_code
_entity_poly.pdbx_strand_id
1 'polypeptide(L)'
;MPIIVVTRLRLREPELFDEFFASAVAVTEQARNSDGNLGADVLADANNVFWTLTAWWARGPMQAFVGSEPHLATMTRLDDWCDEATFADWEQSSPGLPDWQAGYDHLIAEGQAGSLTHASDAHQTRAFPAPVTTP
;
A
#
# COMPACT_ATOMS: atom_id res chain seq x y z
N MET A 1 5.12 16.79 -11.44
CA MET A 1 5.19 16.70 -9.96
C MET A 1 5.28 15.24 -9.54
N PRO A 2 6.04 14.92 -8.50
CA PRO A 2 6.08 13.55 -7.99
C PRO A 2 4.71 13.04 -7.59
N ILE A 3 4.52 11.72 -7.76
CA ILE A 3 3.30 11.01 -7.39
C ILE A 3 3.61 10.14 -6.19
N ILE A 4 2.77 10.21 -5.17
CA ILE A 4 2.85 9.36 -3.98
C ILE A 4 1.70 8.38 -4.01
N VAL A 5 1.99 7.13 -3.70
CA VAL A 5 0.97 6.08 -3.58
C VAL A 5 1.04 5.51 -2.17
N VAL A 6 -0.08 5.46 -1.49
CA VAL A 6 -0.22 4.80 -0.19
C VAL A 6 -1.18 3.63 -0.31
N THR A 7 -0.85 2.55 0.36
CA THR A 7 -1.69 1.35 0.43
C THR A 7 -1.80 0.91 1.88
N ARG A 8 -2.99 0.54 2.30
CA ARG A 8 -3.22 -0.12 3.59
C ARG A 8 -3.93 -1.43 3.36
N LEU A 9 -3.33 -2.50 3.85
CA LEU A 9 -3.83 -3.86 3.69
C LEU A 9 -3.91 -4.52 5.06
N ARG A 10 -5.03 -5.23 5.33
CA ARG A 10 -5.15 -6.04 6.53
C ARG A 10 -5.37 -7.49 6.13
N LEU A 11 -4.54 -8.38 6.70
CA LEU A 11 -4.69 -9.81 6.50
C LEU A 11 -5.92 -10.32 7.24
N ARG A 12 -6.71 -11.14 6.59
CA ARG A 12 -7.93 -11.70 7.20
C ARG A 12 -7.64 -12.77 8.26
N GLU A 13 -6.43 -13.36 8.22
CA GLU A 13 -5.99 -14.38 9.18
C GLU A 13 -4.50 -14.23 9.46
N PRO A 14 -4.06 -14.39 10.74
CA PRO A 14 -2.62 -14.27 11.09
C PRO A 14 -1.74 -15.29 10.39
N GLU A 15 -2.27 -16.45 10.04
CA GLU A 15 -1.53 -17.54 9.39
C GLU A 15 -1.02 -17.15 8.00
N LEU A 16 -1.61 -16.12 7.39
CA LEU A 16 -1.21 -15.62 6.08
C LEU A 16 0.01 -14.70 6.13
N PHE A 17 0.51 -14.36 7.33
CA PHE A 17 1.57 -13.37 7.51
C PHE A 17 2.83 -13.70 6.71
N ASP A 18 3.36 -14.91 6.86
CA ASP A 18 4.64 -15.25 6.24
C ASP A 18 4.58 -15.19 4.71
N GLU A 19 3.50 -15.71 4.13
CA GLU A 19 3.30 -15.69 2.68
C GLU A 19 3.13 -14.27 2.17
N PHE A 20 2.30 -13.49 2.85
CA PHE A 20 2.07 -12.09 2.48
C PHE A 20 3.36 -11.26 2.63
N PHE A 21 4.08 -11.43 3.75
CA PHE A 21 5.28 -10.65 4.03
C PHE A 21 6.35 -10.88 2.96
N ALA A 22 6.54 -12.13 2.53
CA ALA A 22 7.49 -12.45 1.46
C ALA A 22 7.12 -11.70 0.16
N SER A 23 5.84 -11.65 -0.18
CA SER A 23 5.37 -10.90 -1.35
C SER A 23 5.54 -9.39 -1.18
N ALA A 24 5.26 -8.87 0.02
CA ALA A 24 5.44 -7.44 0.31
C ALA A 24 6.89 -7.01 0.17
N VAL A 25 7.83 -7.83 0.65
CA VAL A 25 9.26 -7.57 0.49
C VAL A 25 9.65 -7.57 -0.99
N ALA A 26 9.20 -8.57 -1.74
CA ALA A 26 9.52 -8.68 -3.16
C ALA A 26 8.99 -7.47 -3.95
N VAL A 27 7.76 -7.02 -3.66
CA VAL A 27 7.16 -5.86 -4.31
C VAL A 27 7.89 -4.56 -3.94
N THR A 28 8.29 -4.42 -2.68
CA THR A 28 9.06 -3.25 -2.23
C THR A 28 10.41 -3.17 -2.95
N GLU A 29 11.11 -4.30 -3.08
CA GLU A 29 12.35 -4.38 -3.85
C GLU A 29 12.14 -4.05 -5.33
N GLN A 30 11.07 -4.57 -5.91
CA GLN A 30 10.70 -4.25 -7.28
C GLN A 30 10.50 -2.74 -7.45
N ALA A 31 9.77 -2.11 -6.53
CA ALA A 31 9.54 -0.66 -6.58
C ALA A 31 10.84 0.11 -6.54
N ARG A 32 11.72 -0.21 -5.57
CA ARG A 32 13.00 0.48 -5.42
C ARG A 32 13.90 0.37 -6.65
N ASN A 33 13.80 -0.73 -7.38
CA ASN A 33 14.60 -0.98 -8.58
C ASN A 33 13.92 -0.55 -9.87
N SER A 34 12.73 0.02 -9.80
CA SER A 34 11.98 0.47 -10.98
C SER A 34 12.42 1.87 -11.41
N ASP A 35 12.46 2.09 -12.72
CA ASP A 35 12.76 3.41 -13.27
C ASP A 35 11.76 4.44 -12.77
N GLY A 36 12.24 5.60 -12.36
CA GLY A 36 11.40 6.69 -11.88
C GLY A 36 10.97 6.58 -10.43
N ASN A 37 11.38 5.52 -9.71
CA ASN A 37 11.09 5.42 -8.29
C ASN A 37 11.96 6.40 -7.48
N LEU A 38 11.33 7.13 -6.56
CA LEU A 38 11.99 8.09 -5.67
C LEU A 38 12.07 7.59 -4.24
N GLY A 39 11.39 6.49 -3.92
CA GLY A 39 11.43 5.88 -2.59
C GLY A 39 10.32 4.87 -2.43
N ALA A 40 10.54 3.89 -1.55
CA ALA A 40 9.56 2.88 -1.21
C ALA A 40 9.79 2.41 0.21
N ASP A 41 8.71 2.24 0.97
CA ASP A 41 8.79 1.76 2.34
C ASP A 41 7.55 0.95 2.70
N VAL A 42 7.70 0.07 3.68
CA VAL A 42 6.62 -0.76 4.18
C VAL A 42 6.65 -0.72 5.71
N LEU A 43 5.46 -0.64 6.31
CA LEU A 43 5.29 -0.67 7.76
C LEU A 43 4.37 -1.83 8.13
N ALA A 44 4.87 -2.74 8.96
CA ALA A 44 4.05 -3.78 9.58
C ALA A 44 3.47 -3.20 10.87
N ASP A 45 2.17 -3.08 10.94
CA ASP A 45 1.44 -2.47 12.05
C ASP A 45 0.72 -3.55 12.86
N ALA A 46 0.10 -3.15 13.94
CA ALA A 46 -0.67 -4.05 14.78
C ALA A 46 -1.87 -4.65 14.04
N ASN A 47 -2.37 -5.79 14.51
CA ASN A 47 -3.59 -6.44 14.01
C ASN A 47 -3.50 -6.88 12.54
N ASN A 48 -2.32 -7.33 12.11
CA ASN A 48 -2.07 -7.86 10.76
C ASN A 48 -2.25 -6.80 9.66
N VAL A 49 -1.95 -5.55 9.98
CA VAL A 49 -2.06 -4.44 9.05
C VAL A 49 -0.69 -4.11 8.47
N PHE A 50 -0.66 -3.85 7.16
CA PHE A 50 0.54 -3.42 6.43
C PHE A 50 0.24 -2.13 5.69
N TRP A 51 1.17 -1.20 5.77
CA TRP A 51 1.13 0.07 5.05
C TRP A 51 2.29 0.12 4.09
N THR A 52 2.05 0.61 2.88
CA THR A 52 3.14 0.88 1.92
C THR A 52 3.08 2.31 1.44
N LEU A 53 4.25 2.89 1.20
CA LEU A 53 4.39 4.19 0.55
C LEU A 53 5.40 4.04 -0.57
N THR A 54 5.05 4.53 -1.75
CA THR A 54 5.97 4.65 -2.87
C THR A 54 5.89 6.06 -3.44
N ALA A 55 7.03 6.56 -3.91
CA ALA A 55 7.12 7.86 -4.55
C ALA A 55 7.70 7.70 -5.94
N TRP A 56 7.14 8.42 -6.91
CA TRP A 56 7.46 8.29 -8.32
C TRP A 56 7.66 9.65 -8.96
N TRP A 57 8.63 9.73 -9.86
CA TRP A 57 8.91 10.98 -10.58
C TRP A 57 7.69 11.47 -11.36
N ALA A 58 6.93 10.55 -11.94
CA ALA A 58 5.76 10.83 -12.74
C ALA A 58 4.81 9.63 -12.74
N ARG A 59 3.59 9.82 -13.25
CA ARG A 59 2.57 8.78 -13.28
C ARG A 59 2.94 7.60 -14.19
N GLY A 60 3.62 7.85 -15.31
CA GLY A 60 4.03 6.79 -16.24
C GLY A 60 4.88 5.71 -15.61
N PRO A 61 6.01 6.05 -14.94
CA PRO A 61 6.80 5.07 -14.20
C PRO A 61 6.01 4.31 -13.13
N MET A 62 5.13 5.00 -12.41
CA MET A 62 4.27 4.35 -11.41
C MET A 62 3.36 3.31 -12.05
N GLN A 63 2.72 3.64 -13.17
CA GLN A 63 1.84 2.72 -13.89
C GLN A 63 2.62 1.53 -14.45
N ALA A 64 3.84 1.74 -14.93
CA ALA A 64 4.71 0.66 -15.41
C ALA A 64 5.05 -0.32 -14.29
N PHE A 65 5.34 0.18 -13.10
CA PHE A 65 5.57 -0.66 -11.92
C PHE A 65 4.31 -1.48 -11.58
N VAL A 66 3.17 -0.85 -11.51
CA VAL A 66 1.90 -1.51 -11.16
C VAL A 66 1.59 -2.66 -12.12
N GLY A 67 1.88 -2.49 -13.42
CA GLY A 67 1.63 -3.50 -14.44
C GLY A 67 2.73 -4.55 -14.61
N SER A 68 3.77 -4.52 -13.77
CA SER A 68 4.91 -5.44 -13.87
C SER A 68 4.94 -6.44 -12.72
N GLU A 69 5.64 -7.57 -12.95
CA GLU A 69 5.83 -8.59 -11.92
C GLU A 69 6.97 -8.21 -10.96
N PRO A 70 6.92 -8.55 -9.67
CA PRO A 70 5.89 -9.37 -9.00
C PRO A 70 4.65 -8.60 -8.53
N HIS A 71 4.58 -7.27 -8.67
CA HIS A 71 3.43 -6.48 -8.21
C HIS A 71 2.11 -6.98 -8.82
N LEU A 72 2.10 -7.25 -10.11
CA LEU A 72 0.88 -7.67 -10.80
C LEU A 72 0.32 -8.98 -10.23
N ALA A 73 1.15 -9.99 -10.03
CA ALA A 73 0.73 -11.27 -9.44
C ALA A 73 0.26 -11.08 -7.98
N THR A 74 0.94 -10.22 -7.21
CA THR A 74 0.57 -9.92 -5.83
C THR A 74 -0.82 -9.29 -5.77
N MET A 75 -1.14 -8.37 -6.67
CA MET A 75 -2.45 -7.72 -6.71
C MET A 75 -3.59 -8.72 -6.94
N THR A 76 -3.35 -9.78 -7.73
CA THR A 76 -4.37 -10.80 -7.98
C THR A 76 -4.65 -11.67 -6.76
N ARG A 77 -3.76 -11.66 -5.75
CA ARG A 77 -3.88 -12.45 -4.53
C ARG A 77 -4.44 -11.67 -3.35
N LEU A 78 -4.65 -10.37 -3.47
CA LEU A 78 -5.15 -9.56 -2.36
C LEU A 78 -6.51 -10.03 -1.85
N ASP A 79 -7.37 -10.51 -2.74
CA ASP A 79 -8.69 -11.01 -2.35
C ASP A 79 -8.61 -12.25 -1.45
N ASP A 80 -7.60 -13.11 -1.68
CA ASP A 80 -7.39 -14.28 -0.83
C ASP A 80 -6.81 -13.93 0.53
N TRP A 81 -6.00 -12.88 0.59
CA TRP A 81 -5.24 -12.51 1.79
C TRP A 81 -5.93 -11.53 2.70
N CYS A 82 -6.72 -10.61 2.15
CA CYS A 82 -7.11 -9.39 2.86
C CYS A 82 -8.60 -9.30 3.12
N ASP A 83 -8.96 -8.72 4.27
CA ASP A 83 -10.31 -8.27 4.57
C ASP A 83 -10.44 -6.73 4.53
N GLU A 84 -9.31 -6.03 4.41
CA GLU A 84 -9.26 -4.59 4.19
C GLU A 84 -8.16 -4.28 3.18
N ALA A 85 -8.47 -3.45 2.18
CA ALA A 85 -7.52 -3.00 1.18
C ALA A 85 -7.95 -1.64 0.66
N THR A 86 -7.19 -0.60 0.98
CA THR A 86 -7.50 0.78 0.61
C THR A 86 -6.27 1.43 -0.01
N PHE A 87 -6.50 2.21 -1.05
CA PHE A 87 -5.44 2.80 -1.88
C PHE A 87 -5.72 4.27 -2.11
N ALA A 88 -4.66 5.09 -2.15
CA ALA A 88 -4.76 6.48 -2.57
C ALA A 88 -3.47 6.89 -3.28
N ASP A 89 -3.59 7.83 -4.20
CA ASP A 89 -2.43 8.48 -4.79
C ASP A 89 -2.67 9.98 -4.90
N TRP A 90 -1.58 10.75 -4.87
CA TRP A 90 -1.65 12.19 -5.00
C TRP A 90 -0.33 12.75 -5.49
N GLU A 91 -0.39 13.99 -5.99
CA GLU A 91 0.80 14.74 -6.38
C GLU A 91 1.30 15.57 -5.20
N GLN A 92 2.62 15.71 -5.08
CA GLN A 92 3.23 16.62 -4.12
C GLN A 92 4.44 17.31 -4.73
N SER A 93 4.84 18.45 -4.17
CA SER A 93 5.98 19.20 -4.67
C SER A 93 7.32 18.58 -4.26
N SER A 94 7.37 17.91 -3.11
CA SER A 94 8.58 17.27 -2.61
C SER A 94 8.79 15.90 -3.26
N PRO A 95 10.03 15.54 -3.64
CA PRO A 95 10.29 14.23 -4.24
C PRO A 95 10.40 13.08 -3.23
N GLY A 96 10.52 13.38 -1.93
CA GLY A 96 10.70 12.37 -0.90
C GLY A 96 9.42 11.71 -0.46
N LEU A 97 9.53 10.57 0.24
CA LEU A 97 8.38 9.94 0.88
C LEU A 97 7.85 10.83 2.00
N PRO A 98 6.52 11.02 2.09
CA PRO A 98 5.90 11.65 3.25
C PRO A 98 5.96 10.71 4.45
N ASP A 99 5.52 11.18 5.62
CA ASP A 99 5.39 10.31 6.78
C ASP A 99 4.11 9.46 6.69
N TRP A 100 4.01 8.47 7.58
CA TRP A 100 2.86 7.57 7.60
C TRP A 100 1.55 8.27 7.96
N GLN A 101 1.61 9.33 8.75
CA GLN A 101 0.42 10.11 9.11
C GLN A 101 -0.17 10.79 7.86
N ALA A 102 0.67 11.33 7.00
CA ALA A 102 0.22 11.92 5.73
C ALA A 102 -0.46 10.87 4.86
N GLY A 103 0.10 9.66 4.79
CA GLY A 103 -0.52 8.54 4.08
C GLY A 103 -1.90 8.21 4.62
N TYR A 104 -2.03 8.14 5.94
CA TYR A 104 -3.32 7.90 6.59
C TYR A 104 -4.32 8.99 6.25
N ASP A 105 -3.92 10.26 6.37
CA ASP A 105 -4.81 11.39 6.10
C ASP A 105 -5.35 11.35 4.67
N HIS A 106 -4.51 11.03 3.69
CA HIS A 106 -4.95 10.88 2.30
C HIS A 106 -5.87 9.68 2.10
N LEU A 107 -5.61 8.56 2.77
CA LEU A 107 -6.49 7.39 2.69
C LEU A 107 -7.89 7.70 3.22
N ILE A 108 -7.97 8.42 4.33
CA ILE A 108 -9.27 8.79 4.92
C ILE A 108 -10.02 9.77 4.02
N ALA A 109 -9.30 10.76 3.47
CA ALA A 109 -9.93 11.83 2.68
C ALA A 109 -10.36 11.36 1.28
N GLU A 110 -9.55 10.50 0.63
CA GLU A 110 -9.72 10.22 -0.79
C GLU A 110 -9.43 8.77 -1.18
N GLY A 111 -9.23 7.88 -0.20
CA GLY A 111 -8.92 6.49 -0.46
C GLY A 111 -10.04 5.75 -1.17
N GLN A 112 -9.65 4.79 -2.02
CA GLN A 112 -10.56 3.91 -2.72
C GLN A 112 -10.39 2.50 -2.18
N ALA A 113 -11.51 1.88 -1.81
CA ALA A 113 -11.52 0.51 -1.32
C ALA A 113 -11.51 -0.47 -2.50
N GLY A 114 -10.66 -1.48 -2.42
CA GLY A 114 -10.67 -2.58 -3.37
C GLY A 114 -11.90 -3.45 -3.20
N SER A 115 -12.24 -4.23 -4.23
CA SER A 115 -13.36 -5.18 -4.16
C SER A 115 -12.85 -6.47 -3.51
N LEU A 116 -13.38 -6.81 -2.34
CA LEU A 116 -12.95 -7.97 -1.56
C LEU A 116 -14.12 -8.88 -1.23
N THR A 117 -13.88 -10.20 -1.36
CA THR A 117 -14.86 -11.23 -1.01
C THR A 117 -15.12 -11.26 0.50
N HIS A 118 -14.06 -11.06 1.31
CA HIS A 118 -14.10 -11.14 2.77
C HIS A 118 -14.00 -9.77 3.44
N ALA A 119 -14.59 -8.73 2.82
CA ALA A 119 -14.49 -7.36 3.31
C ALA A 119 -15.04 -7.22 4.73
N SER A 120 -14.27 -6.55 5.61
CA SER A 120 -14.72 -6.17 6.94
C SER A 120 -15.65 -4.94 6.87
N ASP A 121 -16.34 -4.63 7.98
CA ASP A 121 -17.13 -3.41 8.05
C ASP A 121 -16.26 -2.16 7.90
N ALA A 122 -15.08 -2.17 8.52
CA ALA A 122 -14.13 -1.06 8.43
C ALA A 122 -13.63 -0.83 7.00
N HIS A 123 -13.51 -1.89 6.21
CA HIS A 123 -13.13 -1.77 4.80
C HIS A 123 -14.11 -0.92 4.00
N GLN A 124 -15.39 -1.14 4.19
CA GLN A 124 -16.44 -0.44 3.46
C GLN A 124 -16.57 1.02 3.87
N THR A 125 -16.36 1.31 5.15
CA THR A 125 -16.53 2.65 5.71
C THR A 125 -15.23 3.43 5.83
N ARG A 126 -14.10 2.80 5.61
CA ARG A 126 -12.76 3.35 5.84
C ARG A 126 -12.55 3.79 7.29
N ALA A 127 -13.20 3.08 8.23
CA ALA A 127 -13.15 3.40 9.66
C ALA A 127 -12.02 2.62 10.34
N PHE A 128 -10.77 2.88 9.93
CA PHE A 128 -9.60 2.24 10.51
C PHE A 128 -8.70 3.27 11.20
N PRO A 129 -7.92 2.84 12.21
CA PRO A 129 -7.07 3.75 12.97
C PRO A 129 -5.83 4.16 12.20
N ALA A 130 -5.22 5.26 12.65
CA ALA A 130 -3.91 5.69 12.16
C ALA A 130 -2.84 4.63 12.46
N PRO A 131 -1.76 4.59 11.66
CA PRO A 131 -0.69 3.62 11.91
C PRO A 131 0.06 3.92 13.20
N VAL A 132 0.53 2.84 13.84
CA VAL A 132 1.39 2.96 15.02
C VAL A 132 2.83 2.92 14.53
N THR A 133 3.51 4.07 14.58
CA THR A 133 4.84 4.25 14.01
C THR A 133 5.94 4.37 15.07
N THR A 134 5.57 4.52 16.32
CA THR A 134 6.56 4.65 17.39
C THR A 134 6.92 3.29 17.95
N PRO A 135 8.19 3.09 18.26
CA PRO A 135 8.66 1.90 18.93
C PRO A 135 8.10 1.78 20.35
#